data_904a77e17b510e18df2db33cddac53f3
#
_entry.id   904a77e17b510e18df2db33cddac53f3
#
_cell.length_a   1.000
_cell.length_b   1.000
_cell.length_c   1.000
_cell.angle_alpha   90.00
_cell.angle_beta   90.00
_cell.angle_gamma   90.00
#
_symmetry.space_group_name_H-M   'P 1'
#
loop_
_entity.id
_entity.type
_entity.pdbx_description
1 polymer ?
#
loop_
_entity_poly.entity_id
_entity_poly.type
_entity_poly.pdbx_seq_one_letter_code
_entity_poly.pdbx_strand_id
1 'polypeptide(L)'
;MSPRPTAPRRSPPPTPAAPVSSRCPPASLDFTGTGVDRPAYQQTIIGIGAGARARILLRFEGSARIADKIDVRVGAGARVDLVTLQDWAPDAVHVAQSSLLVGRDATVRTVQASLGGAVTRMLERASYEGAGGELEQFGLYFVDSGRHVEHRLFVDHNQPLSRSNIDYRGALQDEGSLGVWVGDV
;
A
#
# COMPACT_ATOMS: atom_id res chain seq x y z
N MET A 1 -50.46 58.77 -8.42
CA MET A 1 -49.34 58.37 -7.58
C MET A 1 -49.24 56.83 -7.64
N SER A 2 -48.41 56.31 -8.52
CA SER A 2 -48.25 54.85 -8.70
C SER A 2 -47.18 54.32 -7.75
N PRO A 3 -47.38 53.17 -7.10
CA PRO A 3 -46.40 52.59 -6.19
C PRO A 3 -45.17 52.05 -6.96
N ARG A 4 -43.98 52.34 -6.44
CA ARG A 4 -42.70 51.85 -6.97
C ARG A 4 -42.61 50.35 -6.81
N PRO A 5 -42.07 49.61 -7.79
CA PRO A 5 -41.82 48.19 -7.65
C PRO A 5 -40.67 47.94 -6.63
N THR A 6 -40.95 47.08 -5.68
CA THR A 6 -39.94 46.55 -4.70
C THR A 6 -38.98 45.66 -5.41
N ALA A 7 -37.67 45.94 -5.26
CA ALA A 7 -36.61 45.12 -5.81
C ALA A 7 -36.61 43.71 -5.18
N PRO A 8 -36.30 42.64 -5.95
CA PRO A 8 -36.26 41.28 -5.44
C PRO A 8 -35.13 41.15 -4.40
N ARG A 9 -35.44 40.56 -3.24
CA ARG A 9 -34.44 40.19 -2.21
C ARG A 9 -33.43 39.19 -2.81
N ARG A 10 -32.17 39.54 -2.83
CA ARG A 10 -31.09 38.61 -3.14
C ARG A 10 -31.03 37.58 -2.04
N SER A 11 -31.05 36.30 -2.44
CA SER A 11 -30.76 35.19 -1.55
C SER A 11 -29.34 35.32 -0.98
N PRO A 12 -29.13 35.01 0.29
CA PRO A 12 -27.76 35.02 0.86
C PRO A 12 -26.89 34.00 0.12
N PRO A 13 -25.59 34.26 -0.04
CA PRO A 13 -24.66 33.32 -0.65
C PRO A 13 -24.63 32.02 0.17
N PRO A 14 -24.44 30.88 -0.48
CA PRO A 14 -24.36 29.61 0.23
C PRO A 14 -23.19 29.65 1.23
N THR A 15 -23.46 29.24 2.45
CA THR A 15 -22.42 29.10 3.50
C THR A 15 -21.35 28.14 2.99
N PRO A 16 -20.05 28.48 3.01
CA PRO A 16 -19.02 27.54 2.63
C PRO A 16 -19.11 26.32 3.54
N ALA A 17 -19.16 25.14 2.93
CA ALA A 17 -19.13 23.89 3.66
C ALA A 17 -17.85 23.86 4.52
N ALA A 18 -18.01 23.58 5.81
CA ALA A 18 -16.89 23.41 6.71
C ALA A 18 -15.95 22.32 6.16
N PRO A 19 -14.61 22.49 6.25
CA PRO A 19 -13.69 21.48 5.81
C PRO A 19 -13.94 20.21 6.63
N VAL A 20 -14.44 19.17 5.98
CA VAL A 20 -14.56 17.84 6.57
C VAL A 20 -13.14 17.32 6.76
N SER A 21 -12.56 17.53 7.94
CA SER A 21 -11.36 16.83 8.36
C SER A 21 -11.75 15.40 8.71
N SER A 22 -12.08 14.61 7.70
CA SER A 22 -12.27 13.17 7.85
C SER A 22 -10.89 12.55 8.01
N ARG A 23 -10.40 12.48 9.26
CA ARG A 23 -9.38 11.50 9.63
C ARG A 23 -10.08 10.15 9.52
N CYS A 24 -9.95 9.50 8.37
CA CYS A 24 -10.37 8.12 8.25
C CYS A 24 -9.55 7.32 9.26
N PRO A 25 -10.18 6.57 10.18
CA PRO A 25 -9.44 5.70 11.08
C PRO A 25 -8.64 4.71 10.25
N PRO A 26 -7.45 4.25 10.72
CA PRO A 26 -6.70 3.23 10.02
C PRO A 26 -7.54 1.95 9.92
N ALA A 27 -7.55 1.35 8.73
CA ALA A 27 -8.12 0.02 8.52
C ALA A 27 -7.03 -1.03 8.70
N SER A 28 -7.32 -2.11 9.42
CA SER A 28 -6.43 -3.28 9.53
C SER A 28 -7.09 -4.49 8.90
N LEU A 29 -6.31 -5.25 8.15
CA LEU A 29 -6.66 -6.59 7.69
C LEU A 29 -5.60 -7.54 8.24
N ASP A 30 -6.04 -8.42 9.13
CA ASP A 30 -5.17 -9.37 9.80
C ASP A 30 -5.37 -10.77 9.18
N PHE A 31 -4.27 -11.36 8.74
CA PHE A 31 -4.20 -12.67 8.12
C PHE A 31 -3.43 -13.60 9.05
N THR A 32 -4.14 -14.53 9.69
CA THR A 32 -3.53 -15.47 10.63
C THR A 32 -3.43 -16.85 10.03
N GLY A 33 -2.22 -17.34 9.86
CA GLY A 33 -1.94 -18.70 9.42
C GLY A 33 -2.13 -19.70 10.57
N THR A 34 -2.76 -20.84 10.27
CA THR A 34 -3.06 -21.88 11.27
C THR A 34 -2.33 -23.19 11.02
N GLY A 35 -1.43 -23.23 10.03
CA GLY A 35 -0.61 -24.41 9.73
C GLY A 35 -0.03 -24.39 8.32
N VAL A 36 0.94 -25.28 8.09
CA VAL A 36 1.69 -25.37 6.82
C VAL A 36 1.35 -26.62 6.00
N ASP A 37 0.43 -27.48 6.46
CA ASP A 37 0.12 -28.75 5.82
C ASP A 37 -0.52 -28.60 4.44
N ARG A 38 -1.28 -27.52 4.24
CA ARG A 38 -1.96 -27.22 2.99
C ARG A 38 -1.60 -25.83 2.49
N PRO A 39 -1.32 -25.68 1.18
CA PRO A 39 -1.14 -24.35 0.61
C PRO A 39 -2.48 -23.60 0.58
N ALA A 40 -2.44 -22.33 0.94
CA ALA A 40 -3.52 -21.37 0.79
C ALA A 40 -3.26 -20.46 -0.42
N TYR A 41 -4.33 -20.10 -1.10
CA TYR A 41 -4.28 -19.12 -2.20
C TYR A 41 -5.24 -17.99 -1.88
N GLN A 42 -4.75 -16.76 -1.97
CA GLN A 42 -5.50 -15.58 -1.60
C GLN A 42 -5.40 -14.50 -2.67
N GLN A 43 -6.43 -13.70 -2.77
CA GLN A 43 -6.39 -12.43 -3.48
C GLN A 43 -7.02 -11.34 -2.62
N THR A 44 -6.29 -10.25 -2.45
CA THR A 44 -6.74 -9.05 -1.75
C THR A 44 -6.85 -7.90 -2.75
N ILE A 45 -8.02 -7.29 -2.83
CA ILE A 45 -8.27 -6.15 -3.73
C ILE A 45 -8.60 -4.92 -2.87
N ILE A 46 -7.82 -3.85 -3.04
CA ILE A 46 -7.98 -2.60 -2.30
C ILE A 46 -8.23 -1.47 -3.29
N GLY A 47 -9.41 -0.87 -3.23
CA GLY A 47 -9.77 0.30 -4.02
C GLY A 47 -9.89 1.55 -3.17
N ILE A 48 -9.15 2.60 -3.49
CA ILE A 48 -9.22 3.91 -2.83
C ILE A 48 -9.83 4.91 -3.80
N GLY A 49 -10.93 5.53 -3.41
CA GLY A 49 -11.64 6.52 -4.23
C GLY A 49 -10.83 7.79 -4.47
N ALA A 50 -11.18 8.53 -5.53
CA ALA A 50 -10.54 9.80 -5.85
C ALA A 50 -10.65 10.80 -4.69
N GLY A 51 -9.58 11.54 -4.40
CA GLY A 51 -9.48 12.53 -3.32
C GLY A 51 -9.53 11.95 -1.90
N ALA A 52 -9.67 10.65 -1.74
CA ALA A 52 -9.76 10.00 -0.43
C ALA A 52 -8.40 10.01 0.31
N ARG A 53 -8.48 9.84 1.63
CA ARG A 53 -7.30 9.60 2.47
C ARG A 53 -7.49 8.29 3.19
N ALA A 54 -6.52 7.38 3.08
CA ALA A 54 -6.57 6.07 3.71
C ALA A 54 -5.26 5.74 4.41
N ARG A 55 -5.37 5.02 5.53
CA ARG A 55 -4.26 4.35 6.21
C ARG A 55 -4.65 2.90 6.36
N ILE A 56 -3.84 2.01 5.84
CA ILE A 56 -4.15 0.58 5.78
C ILE A 56 -2.98 -0.20 6.33
N LEU A 57 -3.27 -1.15 7.20
CA LEU A 57 -2.32 -2.14 7.69
C LEU A 57 -2.77 -3.52 7.20
N LEU A 58 -1.88 -4.20 6.49
CA LEU A 58 -1.98 -5.63 6.20
C LEU A 58 -1.02 -6.35 7.13
N ARG A 59 -1.53 -7.14 8.06
CA ARG A 59 -0.71 -7.92 8.99
C ARG A 59 -0.82 -9.40 8.65
N PHE A 60 0.31 -10.04 8.57
CA PHE A 60 0.44 -11.48 8.33
C PHE A 60 1.19 -12.11 9.49
N GLU A 61 0.60 -13.12 10.14
CA GLU A 61 1.18 -13.79 11.31
C GLU A 61 0.82 -15.28 11.36
N GLY A 62 1.51 -16.03 12.22
CA GLY A 62 1.27 -17.46 12.42
C GLY A 62 1.97 -18.34 11.37
N SER A 63 1.55 -19.59 11.24
CA SER A 63 2.14 -20.59 10.36
C SER A 63 1.30 -20.76 9.10
N ALA A 64 1.86 -20.62 7.92
CA ALA A 64 1.15 -20.77 6.64
C ALA A 64 2.07 -21.18 5.50
N ARG A 65 1.51 -21.85 4.49
CA ARG A 65 2.04 -21.84 3.13
C ARG A 65 1.05 -21.09 2.26
N ILE A 66 1.40 -19.87 1.88
CA ILE A 66 0.46 -18.98 1.20
C ILE A 66 1.06 -18.41 -0.07
N ALA A 67 0.29 -18.45 -1.15
CA ALA A 67 0.50 -17.66 -2.35
C ALA A 67 -0.58 -16.58 -2.41
N ASP A 68 -0.15 -15.31 -2.35
CA ASP A 68 -1.03 -14.15 -2.23
C ASP A 68 -0.87 -13.21 -3.43
N LYS A 69 -2.00 -12.66 -3.86
CA LYS A 69 -2.04 -11.58 -4.83
C LYS A 69 -2.72 -10.36 -4.21
N ILE A 70 -2.01 -9.22 -4.20
CA ILE A 70 -2.51 -7.97 -3.63
C ILE A 70 -2.63 -6.95 -4.75
N ASP A 71 -3.86 -6.54 -5.09
CA ASP A 71 -4.13 -5.52 -6.10
C ASP A 71 -4.60 -4.24 -5.42
N VAL A 72 -3.84 -3.14 -5.56
CA VAL A 72 -4.15 -1.84 -4.96
C VAL A 72 -4.35 -0.82 -6.06
N ARG A 73 -5.51 -0.19 -6.08
CA ARG A 73 -5.83 0.91 -7.00
C ARG A 73 -6.13 2.18 -6.23
N VAL A 74 -5.36 3.23 -6.52
CA VAL A 74 -5.48 4.53 -5.85
C VAL A 74 -6.04 5.55 -6.82
N GLY A 75 -7.20 6.11 -6.50
CA GLY A 75 -7.88 7.09 -7.34
C GLY A 75 -7.17 8.45 -7.38
N ALA A 76 -7.52 9.26 -8.37
CA ALA A 76 -6.90 10.56 -8.61
C ALA A 76 -6.94 11.47 -7.37
N GLY A 77 -5.83 12.14 -7.05
CA GLY A 77 -5.69 13.06 -5.92
C GLY A 77 -5.80 12.41 -4.53
N ALA A 78 -5.88 11.09 -4.44
CA ALA A 78 -5.95 10.40 -3.17
C ALA A 78 -4.59 10.36 -2.46
N ARG A 79 -4.61 10.18 -1.13
CA ARG A 79 -3.41 10.02 -0.30
C ARG A 79 -3.53 8.74 0.51
N VAL A 80 -2.53 7.88 0.39
CA VAL A 80 -2.56 6.54 0.98
C VAL A 80 -1.27 6.24 1.70
N ASP A 81 -1.38 5.80 2.96
CA ASP A 81 -0.32 5.12 3.68
C ASP A 81 -0.72 3.63 3.77
N LEU A 82 0.05 2.74 3.15
CA LEU A 82 -0.14 1.30 3.17
C LEU A 82 1.04 0.63 3.86
N VAL A 83 0.79 -0.06 4.94
CA VAL A 83 1.79 -0.82 5.67
C VAL A 83 1.50 -2.30 5.51
N THR A 84 2.50 -3.08 5.11
CA THR A 84 2.46 -4.53 5.07
C THR A 84 3.47 -5.06 6.09
N LEU A 85 2.98 -5.73 7.11
CA LEU A 85 3.80 -6.35 8.15
C LEU A 85 3.70 -7.87 8.03
N GLN A 86 4.84 -8.51 7.82
CA GLN A 86 4.98 -9.96 7.73
C GLN A 86 5.76 -10.44 8.95
N ASP A 87 5.02 -10.82 9.97
CA ASP A 87 5.53 -11.37 11.25
C ASP A 87 5.16 -12.85 11.35
N TRP A 88 5.56 -13.60 10.32
CA TRP A 88 5.26 -15.00 10.18
C TRP A 88 6.02 -15.88 11.17
N ALA A 89 5.43 -17.00 11.57
CA ALA A 89 6.12 -18.04 12.31
C ALA A 89 7.31 -18.62 11.49
N PRO A 90 8.33 -19.20 12.15
CA PRO A 90 9.56 -19.66 11.49
C PRO A 90 9.39 -20.68 10.38
N ASP A 91 8.29 -21.41 10.37
CA ASP A 91 7.96 -22.47 9.39
C ASP A 91 7.13 -21.95 8.19
N ALA A 92 6.71 -20.72 8.22
CA ALA A 92 5.83 -20.18 7.20
C ALA A 92 6.55 -19.92 5.87
N VAL A 93 5.82 -20.13 4.78
CA VAL A 93 6.23 -19.79 3.41
C VAL A 93 5.20 -18.84 2.82
N HIS A 94 5.62 -17.62 2.53
CA HIS A 94 4.77 -16.59 1.92
C HIS A 94 5.37 -16.13 0.60
N VAL A 95 4.67 -16.37 -0.49
CA VAL A 95 5.01 -15.86 -1.81
C VAL A 95 3.89 -14.93 -2.26
N ALA A 96 4.19 -13.67 -2.44
CA ALA A 96 3.19 -12.67 -2.84
C ALA A 96 3.58 -11.90 -4.09
N GLN A 97 2.57 -11.54 -4.85
CA GLN A 97 2.65 -10.55 -5.92
C GLN A 97 1.73 -9.39 -5.59
N SER A 98 2.29 -8.19 -5.55
CA SER A 98 1.54 -6.95 -5.37
C SER A 98 1.54 -6.13 -6.66
N SER A 99 0.38 -5.56 -6.98
CA SER A 99 0.23 -4.60 -8.08
C SER A 99 -0.35 -3.31 -7.53
N LEU A 100 0.36 -2.20 -7.73
CA LEU A 100 -0.03 -0.87 -7.28
C LEU A 100 -0.26 0.05 -8.47
N LEU A 101 -1.48 0.53 -8.63
CA LEU A 101 -1.84 1.51 -9.64
C LEU A 101 -2.08 2.88 -9.00
N VAL A 102 -1.22 3.85 -9.31
CA VAL A 102 -1.24 5.21 -8.74
C VAL A 102 -2.00 6.15 -9.68
N GLY A 103 -3.09 6.71 -9.21
CA GLY A 103 -3.91 7.65 -9.96
C GLY A 103 -3.24 9.02 -10.17
N ARG A 104 -3.81 9.82 -11.08
CA ARG A 104 -3.33 11.19 -11.36
C ARG A 104 -3.24 12.02 -10.07
N ASP A 105 -2.12 12.71 -9.86
CA ASP A 105 -1.88 13.60 -8.69
C ASP A 105 -2.08 12.89 -7.33
N ALA A 106 -2.07 11.57 -7.30
CA ALA A 106 -2.16 10.81 -6.06
C ALA A 106 -0.80 10.69 -5.37
N THR A 107 -0.80 10.62 -4.05
CA THR A 107 0.40 10.40 -3.24
C THR A 107 0.24 9.08 -2.48
N VAL A 108 1.14 8.16 -2.70
CA VAL A 108 1.14 6.85 -2.06
C VAL A 108 2.45 6.63 -1.31
N ARG A 109 2.33 6.25 -0.07
CA ARG A 109 3.46 5.75 0.72
C ARG A 109 3.22 4.30 1.09
N THR A 110 4.15 3.44 0.74
CA THR A 110 4.15 2.04 1.18
C THR A 110 5.28 1.79 2.17
N VAL A 111 5.01 0.98 3.17
CA VAL A 111 6.02 0.44 4.08
C VAL A 111 5.86 -1.07 4.12
N GLN A 112 6.93 -1.78 3.82
CA GLN A 112 6.95 -3.23 3.85
C GLN A 112 7.96 -3.71 4.90
N ALA A 113 7.49 -4.43 5.90
CA ALA A 113 8.33 -4.99 6.94
C ALA A 113 8.24 -6.52 6.93
N SER A 114 9.37 -7.20 6.66
CA SER A 114 9.47 -8.66 6.65
C SER A 114 10.39 -9.11 7.78
N LEU A 115 9.77 -9.66 8.82
CA LEU A 115 10.44 -9.99 10.08
C LEU A 115 10.46 -11.49 10.39
N GLY A 116 9.66 -12.30 9.68
CA GLY A 116 9.48 -13.71 9.97
C GLY A 116 9.34 -14.57 8.71
N GLY A 117 9.09 -15.87 8.94
CA GLY A 117 8.92 -16.89 7.90
C GLY A 117 10.21 -17.63 7.54
N ALA A 118 10.10 -18.88 7.11
CA ALA A 118 11.19 -19.63 6.50
C ALA A 118 11.55 -19.02 5.13
N VAL A 119 10.50 -18.69 4.35
CA VAL A 119 10.64 -18.01 3.05
C VAL A 119 9.59 -16.92 2.95
N THR A 120 10.03 -15.70 2.72
CA THR A 120 9.17 -14.56 2.39
C THR A 120 9.64 -13.95 1.09
N ARG A 121 8.82 -14.07 0.03
CA ARG A 121 9.13 -13.53 -1.28
C ARG A 121 8.03 -12.59 -1.75
N MET A 122 8.39 -11.33 -1.99
CA MET A 122 7.49 -10.28 -2.43
C MET A 122 7.92 -9.75 -3.79
N LEU A 123 7.02 -9.83 -4.77
CA LEU A 123 7.16 -9.19 -6.07
C LEU A 123 6.18 -8.02 -6.14
N GLU A 124 6.69 -6.81 -6.19
CA GLU A 124 5.90 -5.61 -6.29
C GLU A 124 6.03 -4.97 -7.67
N ARG A 125 4.90 -4.58 -8.25
CA ARG A 125 4.84 -3.81 -9.47
C ARG A 125 4.01 -2.57 -9.23
N ALA A 126 4.59 -1.40 -9.49
CA ALA A 126 3.90 -0.13 -9.44
C ALA A 126 3.85 0.50 -10.83
N SER A 127 2.74 1.14 -11.14
CA SER A 127 2.57 1.92 -12.37
C SER A 127 1.62 3.09 -12.11
N TYR A 128 1.54 4.03 -13.06
CA TYR A 128 0.74 5.24 -12.90
C TYR A 128 -0.40 5.26 -13.91
N GLU A 129 -1.61 5.60 -13.46
CA GLU A 129 -2.80 5.74 -14.30
C GLU A 129 -2.96 7.16 -14.86
N GLY A 130 -2.17 8.14 -14.37
CA GLY A 130 -2.22 9.53 -14.82
C GLY A 130 -1.01 10.32 -14.36
N ALA A 131 -0.86 11.53 -14.91
CA ALA A 131 0.27 12.40 -14.62
C ALA A 131 0.33 12.84 -13.14
N GLY A 132 1.53 13.20 -12.66
CA GLY A 132 1.72 13.83 -11.35
C GLY A 132 1.63 12.89 -10.15
N GLY A 133 1.54 11.57 -10.36
CA GLY A 133 1.51 10.60 -9.28
C GLY A 133 2.85 10.52 -8.52
N GLU A 134 2.80 10.41 -7.20
CA GLU A 134 3.96 10.29 -6.32
C GLU A 134 3.91 8.98 -5.53
N LEU A 135 5.02 8.25 -5.50
CA LEU A 135 5.18 6.98 -4.81
C LEU A 135 6.42 6.99 -3.93
N GLU A 136 6.24 6.77 -2.64
CA GLU A 136 7.32 6.52 -1.69
C GLU A 136 7.23 5.07 -1.20
N GLN A 137 8.30 4.30 -1.37
CA GLN A 137 8.34 2.90 -0.94
C GLN A 137 9.49 2.67 0.03
N PHE A 138 9.15 2.26 1.22
CA PHE A 138 10.10 1.92 2.27
C PHE A 138 10.02 0.44 2.57
N GLY A 139 11.17 -0.19 2.72
CA GLY A 139 11.25 -1.59 3.11
C GLY A 139 12.21 -1.81 4.26
N LEU A 140 11.82 -2.71 5.15
CA LEU A 140 12.65 -3.21 6.23
C LEU A 140 12.57 -4.73 6.24
N TYR A 141 13.70 -5.41 6.29
CA TYR A 141 13.71 -6.84 6.50
C TYR A 141 14.82 -7.26 7.47
N PHE A 142 14.47 -8.20 8.31
CA PHE A 142 15.41 -8.85 9.20
C PHE A 142 15.39 -10.35 8.91
N VAL A 143 16.55 -10.89 8.54
CA VAL A 143 16.69 -12.30 8.14
C VAL A 143 17.57 -13.01 9.16
N ASP A 144 16.96 -13.94 9.85
CA ASP A 144 17.62 -14.80 10.82
C ASP A 144 18.13 -16.10 10.18
N SER A 145 18.89 -16.90 10.92
CA SER A 145 19.52 -18.15 10.47
C SER A 145 18.59 -19.05 9.64
N GLY A 146 19.08 -19.50 8.49
CA GLY A 146 18.40 -20.44 7.61
C GLY A 146 17.15 -19.90 6.92
N ARG A 147 16.85 -18.59 7.03
CA ARG A 147 15.69 -17.97 6.42
C ARG A 147 16.02 -17.26 5.12
N HIS A 148 15.00 -17.10 4.28
CA HIS A 148 15.12 -16.41 3.00
C HIS A 148 14.08 -15.29 2.90
N VAL A 149 14.54 -14.06 2.71
CA VAL A 149 13.68 -12.92 2.37
C VAL A 149 14.10 -12.35 1.01
N GLU A 150 13.12 -12.21 0.13
CA GLU A 150 13.33 -11.66 -1.22
C GLU A 150 12.30 -10.57 -1.51
N HIS A 151 12.79 -9.36 -1.83
CA HIS A 151 11.98 -8.25 -2.33
C HIS A 151 12.39 -7.93 -3.76
N ARG A 152 11.43 -7.94 -4.68
CA ARG A 152 11.61 -7.50 -6.06
C ARG A 152 10.65 -6.37 -6.35
N LEU A 153 11.17 -5.24 -6.76
CA LEU A 153 10.44 -4.02 -7.02
C LEU A 153 10.59 -3.62 -8.48
N PHE A 154 9.47 -3.30 -9.12
CA PHE A 154 9.44 -2.75 -10.47
C PHE A 154 8.51 -1.53 -10.47
N VAL A 155 9.04 -0.36 -10.85
CA VAL A 155 8.25 0.87 -10.96
C VAL A 155 8.30 1.35 -12.40
N ASP A 156 7.16 1.30 -13.06
CA ASP A 156 7.01 1.76 -14.44
C ASP A 156 6.51 3.21 -14.46
N HIS A 157 7.39 4.14 -14.83
CA HIS A 157 7.10 5.55 -15.03
C HIS A 157 6.41 5.82 -16.37
N ASN A 158 5.31 5.13 -16.61
CA ASN A 158 4.52 5.16 -17.85
C ASN A 158 3.67 6.44 -18.03
N GLN A 159 3.75 7.39 -17.11
CA GLN A 159 3.02 8.65 -17.16
C GLN A 159 3.94 9.84 -16.87
N PRO A 160 3.70 11.02 -17.49
CA PRO A 160 4.53 12.19 -17.26
C PRO A 160 4.40 12.72 -15.82
N LEU A 161 5.46 13.41 -15.36
CA LEU A 161 5.53 14.04 -14.04
C LEU A 161 5.37 13.06 -12.87
N SER A 162 5.48 11.75 -13.11
CA SER A 162 5.49 10.76 -12.05
C SER A 162 6.81 10.78 -11.28
N ARG A 163 6.75 10.49 -9.99
CA ARG A 163 7.91 10.44 -9.10
C ARG A 163 7.86 9.18 -8.25
N SER A 164 9.03 8.57 -8.03
CA SER A 164 9.21 7.52 -7.04
C SER A 164 10.44 7.76 -6.18
N ASN A 165 10.36 7.33 -4.94
CA ASN A 165 11.48 7.26 -4.01
C ASN A 165 11.44 5.90 -3.30
N ILE A 166 12.56 5.18 -3.31
CA ILE A 166 12.67 3.81 -2.80
C ILE A 166 13.82 3.74 -1.82
N ASP A 167 13.55 3.33 -0.57
CA ASP A 167 14.56 3.11 0.47
C ASP A 167 14.27 1.78 1.16
N TYR A 168 15.14 0.78 0.94
CA TYR A 168 15.06 -0.54 1.57
C TYR A 168 16.28 -0.78 2.43
N ARG A 169 16.05 -1.27 3.63
CA ARG A 169 17.11 -1.61 4.59
C ARG A 169 16.93 -3.03 5.10
N GLY A 170 18.00 -3.80 5.04
CA GLY A 170 18.04 -5.19 5.50
C GLY A 170 19.12 -5.42 6.51
N ALA A 171 18.83 -6.29 7.46
CA ALA A 171 19.83 -6.87 8.35
C ALA A 171 19.74 -8.38 8.28
N LEU A 172 20.89 -9.04 8.23
CA LEU A 172 21.04 -10.48 8.19
C LEU A 172 21.83 -10.92 9.43
N GLN A 173 21.36 -11.97 10.07
CA GLN A 173 21.96 -12.52 11.26
C GLN A 173 22.17 -14.03 11.09
N ASP A 174 23.33 -14.52 11.49
CA ASP A 174 23.74 -15.91 11.53
C ASP A 174 23.87 -16.63 10.18
N GLU A 175 24.39 -17.84 10.21
CA GLU A 175 24.67 -18.64 9.03
C GLU A 175 23.39 -19.04 8.29
N GLY A 176 23.47 -19.06 6.95
CA GLY A 176 22.36 -19.47 6.09
C GLY A 176 21.26 -18.43 5.97
N SER A 177 21.40 -17.23 6.54
CA SER A 177 20.50 -16.12 6.28
C SER A 177 20.69 -15.61 4.86
N LEU A 178 19.59 -15.48 4.08
CA LEU A 178 19.62 -15.02 2.70
C LEU A 178 18.64 -13.87 2.49
N GLY A 179 19.19 -12.70 2.18
CA GLY A 179 18.41 -11.51 1.78
C GLY A 179 18.67 -11.19 0.31
N VAL A 180 17.61 -11.04 -0.46
CA VAL A 180 17.67 -10.62 -1.88
C VAL A 180 16.83 -9.37 -2.05
N TRP A 181 17.44 -8.35 -2.64
CA TRP A 181 16.71 -7.16 -3.07
C TRP A 181 17.03 -6.85 -4.53
N VAL A 182 15.99 -6.63 -5.33
CA VAL A 182 16.09 -6.25 -6.74
C VAL A 182 15.16 -5.08 -6.97
N GLY A 183 15.69 -3.99 -7.52
CA GLY A 183 14.93 -2.81 -7.91
C GLY A 183 15.15 -2.48 -9.38
N ASP A 184 14.07 -2.14 -10.09
CA ASP A 184 14.05 -1.65 -11.45
C ASP A 184 13.06 -0.48 -11.52
N VAL A 185 13.56 0.72 -11.90
CA VAL A 185 12.84 2.00 -11.81
C VAL A 185 13.05 2.85 -13.05
#